data_200d7cd7494daef7670902b083561866
#
_entry.id   200d7cd7494daef7670902b083561866
#
_cell.length_a   1.000
_cell.length_b   1.000
_cell.length_c   1.000
_cell.angle_alpha   90.00
_cell.angle_beta   90.00
_cell.angle_gamma   90.00
#
_symmetry.space_group_name_H-M   'P 1'
#
loop_
_entity.id
_entity.type
_entity.pdbx_description
1 polymer ?
#
loop_
_entity_poly.entity_id
_entity_poly.type
_entity_poly.pdbx_seq_one_letter_code
_entity_poly.pdbx_strand_id
1 'polypeptide(L)'
;MFEKVKAAIDETGGVLRLDPALVARDWLPPGRRLGLAEEDYDLGERGFVCERWLGSTTHADNRIGPDDEGISYIRTSGERLNLKDAVAAAPALVMGTDYAATHADLGRLAKIFDYGARIPYHIHPPTDQAALVGRNSKDEAYWFPPDVDMGAHPESFYGVHPWIAEGDGAEVLLPYLEAWDDDAILKHAFAYLQVPEEGFLIESGILHAPGTALTIELQEDADTMSMFQALNAGKIISKEMLYKDVSAEDREALHERALMRWVDWKANGDPHFYDNRVLIPRTFKEAEGVDEAWVFYGSPKFSGKRLRLAPGASVVDVERGVHNLLVWRGEGTVAGHAVRGGTPGDDELLIVHDRAVEPVEIVNTGAEDLVLVKFFGPDINPDAPRAGLKR
;
A
#
# COMPACT_ATOMS: atom_id res chain seq x y z
N MET A 1 9.17 25.12 10.50
CA MET A 1 8.91 24.10 9.47
C MET A 1 8.64 24.72 8.08
N PHE A 2 7.66 25.62 7.91
CA PHE A 2 7.29 26.22 6.59
C PHE A 2 8.49 26.69 5.76
N GLU A 3 9.36 27.54 6.29
CA GLU A 3 10.53 28.08 5.57
C GLU A 3 11.53 26.97 5.15
N LYS A 4 11.64 25.91 5.96
CA LYS A 4 12.52 24.76 5.62
C LYS A 4 11.95 23.96 4.44
N VAL A 5 10.62 23.73 4.43
CA VAL A 5 9.93 23.06 3.32
C VAL A 5 10.05 23.89 2.06
N LYS A 6 9.80 25.21 2.16
CA LYS A 6 9.97 26.10 1.02
C LYS A 6 11.39 26.06 0.46
N ALA A 7 12.41 26.14 1.33
CA ALA A 7 13.80 26.06 0.91
C ALA A 7 14.15 24.73 0.21
N ALA A 8 13.64 23.60 0.72
CA ALA A 8 13.82 22.29 0.09
C ALA A 8 13.17 22.21 -1.30
N ILE A 9 11.97 22.77 -1.46
CA ILE A 9 11.28 22.85 -2.75
C ILE A 9 12.04 23.76 -3.71
N ASP A 10 12.50 24.93 -3.27
CA ASP A 10 13.26 25.87 -4.09
C ASP A 10 14.60 25.26 -4.54
N GLU A 11 15.32 24.54 -3.64
CA GLU A 11 16.61 23.88 -3.92
C GLU A 11 16.48 22.75 -4.96
N THR A 12 15.37 22.00 -4.90
CA THR A 12 15.17 20.79 -5.74
C THR A 12 14.26 21.00 -6.95
N GLY A 13 13.75 22.22 -7.11
CA GLY A 13 12.76 22.51 -8.15
C GLY A 13 11.45 21.70 -7.98
N GLY A 14 11.09 21.36 -6.74
CA GLY A 14 9.87 20.63 -6.41
C GLY A 14 9.96 19.11 -6.56
N VAL A 15 11.16 18.54 -6.75
CA VAL A 15 11.43 17.10 -6.77
C VAL A 15 12.15 16.71 -5.48
N LEU A 16 11.41 16.27 -4.48
CA LEU A 16 11.92 15.98 -3.14
C LEU A 16 12.35 14.53 -3.04
N ARG A 17 13.61 14.27 -2.73
CA ARG A 17 14.11 12.92 -2.45
C ARG A 17 13.70 12.49 -1.04
N LEU A 18 13.23 11.25 -0.91
CA LEU A 18 12.81 10.70 0.37
C LEU A 18 13.81 9.65 0.87
N ASP A 19 13.97 9.61 2.19
CA ASP A 19 14.65 8.49 2.85
C ASP A 19 13.65 7.33 3.04
N PRO A 20 14.09 6.06 2.90
CA PRO A 20 13.24 4.91 3.06
C PRO A 20 12.67 4.81 4.48
N ALA A 21 11.35 4.65 4.60
CA ALA A 21 10.70 4.37 5.87
C ALA A 21 10.51 2.85 6.03
N LEU A 22 11.33 2.23 6.87
CA LEU A 22 11.31 0.79 7.13
C LEU A 22 10.40 0.50 8.33
N VAL A 23 9.51 -0.49 8.19
CA VAL A 23 8.56 -0.88 9.21
C VAL A 23 8.75 -2.33 9.61
N ALA A 24 8.86 -2.55 10.92
CA ALA A 24 9.00 -3.87 11.50
C ALA A 24 7.64 -4.51 11.79
N ARG A 25 7.61 -5.86 11.79
CA ARG A 25 6.47 -6.65 12.27
C ARG A 25 6.99 -7.83 13.12
N ASP A 26 6.35 -8.08 14.27
CA ASP A 26 6.75 -9.14 15.21
C ASP A 26 5.98 -10.45 15.03
N TRP A 27 4.98 -10.47 14.14
CA TRP A 27 4.05 -11.58 13.96
C TRP A 27 4.33 -12.44 12.72
N LEU A 28 5.22 -12.01 11.80
CA LEU A 28 5.63 -12.77 10.61
C LEU A 28 7.14 -12.71 10.34
N PRO A 29 7.70 -13.77 9.73
CA PRO A 29 9.08 -13.72 9.25
C PRO A 29 9.21 -12.81 8.03
N PRO A 30 10.37 -12.15 7.83
CA PRO A 30 10.64 -11.32 6.67
C PRO A 30 10.88 -12.18 5.42
N GLY A 31 10.56 -11.65 4.24
CA GLY A 31 10.91 -12.24 2.96
C GLY A 31 12.36 -12.01 2.55
N ARG A 32 13.03 -11.00 3.11
CA ARG A 32 14.43 -10.62 2.89
C ARG A 32 14.76 -10.16 1.47
N ARG A 33 13.78 -9.52 0.79
CA ARG A 33 13.88 -9.04 -0.60
C ARG A 33 13.76 -7.52 -0.74
N LEU A 34 13.82 -6.78 0.38
CA LEU A 34 13.75 -5.30 0.38
C LEU A 34 15.08 -4.61 0.05
N GLY A 35 16.13 -5.36 -0.29
CA GLY A 35 17.44 -4.80 -0.64
C GLY A 35 18.27 -4.35 0.55
N LEU A 36 17.97 -4.82 1.76
CA LEU A 36 18.73 -4.56 2.98
C LEU A 36 19.85 -5.59 3.17
N ALA A 37 20.88 -5.23 3.94
CA ALA A 37 21.84 -6.22 4.43
C ALA A 37 21.13 -7.20 5.39
N GLU A 38 21.64 -8.44 5.46
CA GLU A 38 20.98 -9.53 6.21
C GLU A 38 20.78 -9.18 7.70
N GLU A 39 21.77 -8.51 8.29
CA GLU A 39 21.74 -8.06 9.68
C GLU A 39 20.74 -6.94 9.96
N ASP A 40 20.33 -6.18 8.94
CA ASP A 40 19.42 -5.04 9.11
C ASP A 40 17.94 -5.45 9.16
N TYR A 41 17.63 -6.73 8.88
CA TYR A 41 16.26 -7.22 8.97
C TYR A 41 15.78 -7.50 10.39
N ASP A 42 16.68 -7.92 11.29
CA ASP A 42 16.33 -8.31 12.66
C ASP A 42 16.48 -7.12 13.63
N LEU A 43 15.36 -6.64 14.16
CA LEU A 43 15.30 -5.54 15.10
C LEU A 43 15.00 -6.00 16.55
N GLY A 44 15.26 -7.28 16.84
CA GLY A 44 15.08 -7.87 18.17
C GLY A 44 13.62 -7.91 18.61
N GLU A 45 13.28 -7.28 19.74
CA GLU A 45 11.90 -7.29 20.27
C GLU A 45 10.87 -6.60 19.39
N ARG A 46 11.31 -5.78 18.44
CA ARG A 46 10.44 -5.15 17.43
C ARG A 46 10.05 -6.11 16.31
N GLY A 47 10.68 -7.28 16.23
CA GLY A 47 10.52 -8.23 15.12
C GLY A 47 11.43 -7.91 13.93
N PHE A 48 10.93 -8.11 12.73
CA PHE A 48 11.72 -8.01 11.52
C PHE A 48 11.21 -6.90 10.59
N VAL A 49 12.12 -6.27 9.84
CA VAL A 49 11.72 -5.37 8.75
C VAL A 49 11.02 -6.19 7.66
N CYS A 50 9.73 -5.98 7.52
CA CYS A 50 8.87 -6.66 6.55
C CYS A 50 8.26 -5.69 5.53
N GLU A 51 8.28 -4.39 5.80
CA GLU A 51 7.64 -3.40 4.95
C GLU A 51 8.55 -2.19 4.74
N ARG A 52 8.47 -1.60 3.56
CA ARG A 52 9.01 -0.27 3.26
C ARG A 52 7.87 0.62 2.83
N TRP A 53 7.61 1.68 3.58
CA TRP A 53 6.57 2.66 3.30
C TRP A 53 7.12 3.80 2.45
N LEU A 54 6.32 4.25 1.50
CA LEU A 54 6.75 5.15 0.44
C LEU A 54 5.99 6.48 0.53
N GLY A 55 6.69 7.59 0.68
CA GLY A 55 6.12 8.92 0.81
C GLY A 55 5.03 9.00 1.86
N SER A 56 5.24 8.34 2.99
CA SER A 56 4.24 8.10 4.00
C SER A 56 4.15 9.24 5.02
N THR A 57 2.91 9.62 5.33
CA THR A 57 2.53 10.48 6.46
C THR A 57 1.80 9.68 7.56
N THR A 58 1.70 8.35 7.40
CA THR A 58 1.00 7.42 8.28
C THR A 58 1.95 6.81 9.30
N HIS A 59 1.57 6.78 10.58
CA HIS A 59 2.31 6.05 11.61
C HIS A 59 2.04 4.56 11.52
N ALA A 60 3.09 3.75 11.69
CA ALA A 60 2.94 2.32 11.87
C ALA A 60 2.40 2.01 13.28
N ASP A 61 1.33 1.23 13.34
CA ASP A 61 0.69 0.86 14.60
C ASP A 61 1.32 -0.42 15.16
N ASN A 62 2.55 -0.28 15.66
CA ASN A 62 3.32 -1.34 16.28
C ASN A 62 3.31 -1.20 17.81
N ARG A 63 3.32 -2.35 18.52
CA ARG A 63 3.39 -2.38 19.99
C ARG A 63 4.69 -1.79 20.54
N ILE A 64 5.78 -1.95 19.80
CA ILE A 64 7.13 -1.46 20.15
C ILE A 64 7.72 -0.84 18.89
N GLY A 65 8.16 0.42 18.96
CA GLY A 65 8.80 1.12 17.87
C GLY A 65 9.07 2.59 18.21
N PRO A 66 9.78 3.32 17.38
CA PRO A 66 9.89 4.75 17.50
C PRO A 66 8.57 5.45 17.18
N ASP A 67 8.34 6.63 17.76
CA ASP A 67 7.10 7.40 17.59
C ASP A 67 6.85 7.84 16.13
N ASP A 68 7.88 7.82 15.29
CA ASP A 68 7.83 8.20 13.88
C ASP A 68 7.96 7.01 12.91
N GLU A 69 7.84 5.77 13.42
CA GLU A 69 7.90 4.59 12.54
C GLU A 69 6.84 4.67 11.44
N GLY A 70 7.25 4.41 10.21
CA GLY A 70 6.40 4.50 9.02
C GLY A 70 6.35 5.89 8.37
N ILE A 71 6.79 6.97 9.06
CA ILE A 71 6.84 8.32 8.46
C ILE A 71 8.07 8.46 7.58
N SER A 72 7.88 8.91 6.35
CA SER A 72 8.99 9.26 5.44
C SER A 72 9.65 10.59 5.82
N TYR A 73 10.91 10.75 5.44
CA TYR A 73 11.66 11.97 5.65
C TYR A 73 12.13 12.56 4.32
N ILE A 74 11.96 13.87 4.15
CA ILE A 74 12.53 14.61 3.03
C ILE A 74 14.01 14.79 3.30
N ARG A 75 14.85 14.36 2.36
CA ARG A 75 16.29 14.59 2.38
C ARG A 75 16.59 16.00 1.90
N THR A 76 17.36 16.75 2.68
CA THR A 76 17.87 18.08 2.30
C THR A 76 19.40 18.12 2.41
N SER A 77 20.01 19.22 1.97
CA SER A 77 21.44 19.47 2.19
C SER A 77 21.84 19.64 3.66
N GLY A 78 20.83 19.88 4.53
CA GLY A 78 21.01 20.05 5.98
C GLY A 78 20.39 18.92 6.80
N GLU A 79 19.32 19.23 7.51
CA GLU A 79 18.56 18.27 8.32
C GLU A 79 17.49 17.55 7.51
N ARG A 80 17.15 16.33 7.89
CA ARG A 80 15.98 15.62 7.34
C ARG A 80 14.70 16.26 7.87
N LEU A 81 13.69 16.42 7.03
CA LEU A 81 12.39 16.94 7.43
C LEU A 81 11.35 15.81 7.48
N ASN A 82 10.67 15.66 8.61
CA ASN A 82 9.55 14.73 8.74
C ASN A 82 8.47 15.12 7.74
N LEU A 83 8.06 14.20 6.86
CA LEU A 83 7.12 14.50 5.76
C LEU A 83 5.74 14.89 6.28
N LYS A 84 5.23 14.24 7.33
CA LYS A 84 3.95 14.59 7.93
C LYS A 84 3.93 16.02 8.46
N ASP A 85 4.99 16.40 9.20
CA ASP A 85 5.14 17.76 9.71
C ASP A 85 5.33 18.78 8.58
N ALA A 86 6.02 18.39 7.51
CA ALA A 86 6.23 19.23 6.33
C ALA A 86 4.92 19.51 5.59
N VAL A 87 4.10 18.48 5.36
CA VAL A 87 2.76 18.61 4.76
C VAL A 87 1.87 19.48 5.64
N ALA A 88 1.82 19.21 6.94
CA ALA A 88 1.01 20.00 7.89
C ALA A 88 1.43 21.48 7.96
N ALA A 89 2.75 21.76 7.87
CA ALA A 89 3.25 23.13 7.97
C ALA A 89 3.12 23.94 6.66
N ALA A 90 3.13 23.26 5.51
CA ALA A 90 3.14 23.89 4.19
C ALA A 90 2.24 23.16 3.18
N PRO A 91 0.94 22.89 3.51
CA PRO A 91 0.08 22.04 2.70
C PRO A 91 -0.07 22.54 1.26
N ALA A 92 -0.26 23.86 1.06
CA ALA A 92 -0.40 24.43 -0.27
C ALA A 92 0.87 24.33 -1.13
N LEU A 93 2.07 24.40 -0.51
CA LEU A 93 3.34 24.25 -1.25
C LEU A 93 3.59 22.81 -1.68
N VAL A 94 3.15 21.84 -0.88
CA VAL A 94 3.36 20.42 -1.19
C VAL A 94 2.23 19.88 -2.07
N MET A 95 0.98 20.12 -1.68
CA MET A 95 -0.20 19.48 -2.28
C MET A 95 -0.95 20.35 -3.30
N GLY A 96 -0.60 21.65 -3.40
CA GLY A 96 -1.37 22.62 -4.17
C GLY A 96 -2.52 23.24 -3.36
N THR A 97 -2.87 24.47 -3.68
CA THR A 97 -3.86 25.24 -2.89
C THR A 97 -5.24 24.60 -2.88
N ASP A 98 -5.71 24.15 -4.04
CA ASP A 98 -7.07 23.60 -4.19
C ASP A 98 -7.21 22.24 -3.48
N TYR A 99 -6.20 21.37 -3.62
CA TYR A 99 -6.21 20.07 -2.95
C TYR A 99 -6.08 20.23 -1.43
N ALA A 100 -5.20 21.09 -0.96
CA ALA A 100 -5.00 21.38 0.47
C ALA A 100 -6.24 22.03 1.14
N ALA A 101 -7.14 22.63 0.37
CA ALA A 101 -8.40 23.19 0.91
C ALA A 101 -9.41 22.11 1.32
N THR A 102 -9.29 20.89 0.79
CA THR A 102 -10.23 19.79 1.00
C THR A 102 -9.59 18.55 1.63
N HIS A 103 -8.26 18.45 1.63
CA HIS A 103 -7.51 17.32 2.15
C HIS A 103 -6.48 17.77 3.18
N ALA A 104 -6.46 17.15 4.34
CA ALA A 104 -5.54 17.48 5.43
C ALA A 104 -4.10 17.01 5.19
N ASP A 105 -3.93 15.94 4.38
CA ASP A 105 -2.65 15.33 4.00
C ASP A 105 -2.73 14.66 2.63
N LEU A 106 -1.75 13.78 2.33
CA LEU A 106 -1.67 13.06 1.05
C LEU A 106 -2.79 12.01 0.86
N GLY A 107 -3.49 11.63 1.93
CA GLY A 107 -4.67 10.76 1.93
C GLY A 107 -4.41 9.33 1.46
N ARG A 108 -3.17 8.88 1.42
CA ARG A 108 -2.80 7.56 0.95
C ARG A 108 -1.53 7.04 1.62
N LEU A 109 -1.38 5.71 1.66
CA LEU A 109 -0.15 5.02 2.01
C LEU A 109 0.23 4.08 0.86
N ALA A 110 1.43 4.25 0.31
CA ALA A 110 2.03 3.28 -0.59
C ALA A 110 3.12 2.51 0.15
N LYS A 111 3.27 1.22 -0.12
CA LYS A 111 4.32 0.42 0.51
C LYS A 111 4.74 -0.77 -0.36
N ILE A 112 5.94 -1.25 -0.12
CA ILE A 112 6.39 -2.57 -0.52
C ILE A 112 6.30 -3.44 0.73
N PHE A 113 5.59 -4.55 0.67
CA PHE A 113 5.63 -5.55 1.72
C PHE A 113 6.30 -6.85 1.26
N ASP A 114 7.04 -7.45 2.16
CA ASP A 114 7.89 -8.60 1.89
C ASP A 114 7.92 -9.57 3.08
N TYR A 115 7.02 -10.54 3.06
CA TYR A 115 6.87 -11.53 4.10
C TYR A 115 7.34 -12.91 3.65
N GLY A 116 7.96 -13.64 4.56
CA GLY A 116 8.40 -15.02 4.34
C GLY A 116 7.29 -16.07 4.49
N ALA A 117 6.11 -15.65 4.93
CA ALA A 117 4.90 -16.45 5.04
C ALA A 117 3.69 -15.62 4.61
N ARG A 118 2.58 -16.28 4.30
CA ARG A 118 1.31 -15.59 3.96
C ARG A 118 0.87 -14.70 5.11
N ILE A 119 0.38 -13.49 4.80
CA ILE A 119 -0.25 -12.65 5.82
C ILE A 119 -1.51 -13.37 6.34
N PRO A 120 -1.76 -13.40 7.66
CA PRO A 120 -2.94 -14.05 8.23
C PRO A 120 -4.23 -13.52 7.60
N TYR A 121 -5.23 -14.38 7.50
CA TYR A 121 -6.56 -13.97 7.07
C TYR A 121 -7.12 -12.91 8.02
N HIS A 122 -7.44 -11.74 7.47
CA HIS A 122 -7.78 -10.54 8.22
C HIS A 122 -8.80 -9.69 7.48
N ILE A 123 -9.25 -8.62 8.13
CA ILE A 123 -10.21 -7.66 7.59
C ILE A 123 -9.84 -6.25 8.00
N HIS A 124 -10.13 -5.28 7.16
CA HIS A 124 -10.07 -3.86 7.51
C HIS A 124 -11.46 -3.34 7.89
N PRO A 125 -11.55 -2.50 8.95
CA PRO A 125 -12.84 -1.99 9.39
C PRO A 125 -13.48 -1.09 8.32
N PRO A 126 -14.80 -1.23 8.07
CA PRO A 126 -15.56 -0.22 7.31
C PRO A 126 -15.47 1.16 7.95
N THR A 127 -15.74 2.21 7.17
CA THR A 127 -15.56 3.61 7.60
C THR A 127 -16.30 3.95 8.91
N ASP A 128 -17.53 3.46 9.09
CA ASP A 128 -18.31 3.67 10.30
C ASP A 128 -17.70 2.98 11.53
N GLN A 129 -17.11 1.81 11.35
CA GLN A 129 -16.46 1.04 12.42
C GLN A 129 -15.08 1.62 12.76
N ALA A 130 -14.30 2.01 11.77
CA ALA A 130 -13.01 2.68 11.97
C ALA A 130 -13.18 3.99 12.75
N ALA A 131 -14.23 4.76 12.46
CA ALA A 131 -14.54 6.01 13.14
C ALA A 131 -14.80 5.84 14.65
N LEU A 132 -15.30 4.67 15.11
CA LEU A 132 -15.52 4.38 16.53
C LEU A 132 -14.22 4.36 17.34
N VAL A 133 -13.09 4.08 16.68
CA VAL A 133 -11.76 4.06 17.30
C VAL A 133 -10.87 5.23 16.84
N GLY A 134 -11.46 6.23 16.17
CA GLY A 134 -10.75 7.42 15.69
C GLY A 134 -9.74 7.13 14.57
N ARG A 135 -10.01 6.12 13.74
CA ARG A 135 -9.18 5.68 12.62
C ARG A 135 -9.88 5.88 11.29
N ASN A 136 -9.12 5.84 10.20
CA ASN A 136 -9.65 5.73 8.85
C ASN A 136 -9.91 4.25 8.49
N SER A 137 -10.84 4.01 7.58
CA SER A 137 -10.97 2.73 6.92
C SER A 137 -9.75 2.44 6.04
N LYS A 138 -9.66 1.23 5.50
CA LYS A 138 -8.54 0.86 4.66
C LYS A 138 -9.03 0.05 3.46
N ASP A 139 -9.37 0.76 2.37
CA ASP A 139 -9.36 0.15 1.05
C ASP A 139 -7.91 0.03 0.60
N GLU A 140 -7.57 -1.04 -0.09
CA GLU A 140 -6.22 -1.28 -0.58
C GLU A 140 -6.23 -1.93 -1.97
N ALA A 141 -5.11 -1.80 -2.66
CA ALA A 141 -4.89 -2.48 -3.92
C ALA A 141 -3.45 -3.01 -3.97
N TYR A 142 -3.29 -4.19 -4.53
CA TYR A 142 -2.00 -4.85 -4.76
C TYR A 142 -1.60 -4.76 -6.23
N TRP A 143 -0.30 -4.78 -6.46
CA TRP A 143 0.29 -5.05 -7.76
C TRP A 143 1.54 -5.91 -7.56
N PHE A 144 1.64 -6.99 -8.37
CA PHE A 144 2.77 -7.91 -8.37
C PHE A 144 3.66 -7.56 -9.56
N PRO A 145 4.79 -6.85 -9.37
CA PRO A 145 5.68 -6.50 -10.46
C PRO A 145 6.17 -7.72 -11.25
N PRO A 146 6.49 -7.58 -12.55
CA PRO A 146 6.78 -8.73 -13.43
C PRO A 146 8.01 -9.54 -13.04
N ASP A 147 8.98 -8.91 -12.38
CA ASP A 147 10.28 -9.50 -12.10
C ASP A 147 10.47 -9.89 -10.62
N VAL A 148 9.37 -10.07 -9.87
CA VAL A 148 9.46 -10.40 -8.45
C VAL A 148 9.56 -11.90 -8.21
N ASP A 149 10.25 -12.26 -7.14
CA ASP A 149 10.16 -13.61 -6.55
C ASP A 149 8.80 -13.76 -5.88
N MET A 150 8.03 -14.73 -6.33
CA MET A 150 6.68 -15.00 -5.83
C MET A 150 6.67 -15.65 -4.44
N GLY A 151 7.83 -16.08 -3.94
CA GLY A 151 7.97 -16.75 -2.65
C GLY A 151 7.37 -18.16 -2.62
N ALA A 152 7.30 -18.75 -1.42
CA ALA A 152 6.91 -20.15 -1.24
C ALA A 152 5.38 -20.38 -1.30
N HIS A 153 4.58 -19.35 -1.06
CA HIS A 153 3.12 -19.40 -0.99
C HIS A 153 2.49 -18.29 -1.82
N PRO A 154 2.58 -18.36 -3.16
CA PRO A 154 2.09 -17.32 -4.06
C PRO A 154 0.58 -17.36 -4.27
N GLU A 155 -0.16 -17.92 -3.36
CA GLU A 155 -1.62 -17.91 -3.34
C GLU A 155 -2.16 -16.96 -2.27
N SER A 156 -3.11 -16.11 -2.67
CA SER A 156 -3.87 -15.26 -1.76
C SER A 156 -5.25 -15.86 -1.54
N PHE A 157 -5.78 -15.71 -0.31
CA PHE A 157 -7.15 -16.07 0.00
C PHE A 157 -8.00 -14.81 0.07
N TYR A 158 -9.22 -14.88 -0.46
CA TYR A 158 -10.15 -13.75 -0.48
C TYR A 158 -11.57 -14.19 -0.19
N GLY A 159 -12.32 -13.35 0.50
CA GLY A 159 -13.75 -13.53 0.76
C GLY A 159 -14.11 -14.89 1.33
N VAL A 160 -15.35 -15.30 1.13
CA VAL A 160 -15.86 -16.61 1.52
C VAL A 160 -16.65 -17.24 0.37
N HIS A 161 -16.82 -18.56 0.39
CA HIS A 161 -17.64 -19.22 -0.61
C HIS A 161 -19.10 -18.67 -0.59
N PRO A 162 -19.76 -18.50 -1.75
CA PRO A 162 -21.07 -17.85 -1.87
C PRO A 162 -22.14 -18.44 -0.93
N TRP A 163 -22.16 -19.77 -0.75
CA TRP A 163 -23.13 -20.44 0.13
C TRP A 163 -23.01 -20.03 1.61
N ILE A 164 -21.83 -19.54 2.04
CA ILE A 164 -21.62 -19.02 3.38
C ILE A 164 -22.25 -17.62 3.49
N ALA A 165 -21.96 -16.75 2.53
CA ALA A 165 -22.48 -15.38 2.51
C ALA A 165 -24.01 -15.33 2.29
N GLU A 166 -24.57 -16.25 1.52
CA GLU A 166 -26.02 -16.40 1.29
C GLU A 166 -26.75 -17.04 2.48
N GLY A 167 -26.03 -17.77 3.34
CA GLY A 167 -26.55 -18.42 4.54
C GLY A 167 -26.30 -17.58 5.80
N ASP A 168 -26.01 -18.27 6.90
CA ASP A 168 -25.59 -17.62 8.16
C ASP A 168 -24.06 -17.64 8.27
N GLY A 169 -23.41 -16.74 7.53
CA GLY A 169 -21.95 -16.66 7.48
C GLY A 169 -21.32 -16.40 8.85
N ALA A 170 -21.98 -15.64 9.70
CA ALA A 170 -21.50 -15.39 11.06
C ALA A 170 -21.41 -16.70 11.86
N GLU A 171 -22.45 -17.53 11.85
CA GLU A 171 -22.43 -18.81 12.58
C GLU A 171 -21.41 -19.82 12.01
N VAL A 172 -21.02 -19.67 10.74
CA VAL A 172 -19.96 -20.49 10.14
C VAL A 172 -18.57 -20.05 10.58
N LEU A 173 -18.31 -18.74 10.69
CA LEU A 173 -16.97 -18.20 10.99
C LEU A 173 -16.70 -18.06 12.49
N LEU A 174 -17.71 -17.72 13.30
CA LEU A 174 -17.56 -17.49 14.74
C LEU A 174 -16.83 -18.61 15.50
N PRO A 175 -17.12 -19.91 15.29
CA PRO A 175 -16.42 -20.98 16.01
C PRO A 175 -14.90 -20.94 15.90
N TYR A 176 -14.35 -20.48 14.77
CA TYR A 176 -12.89 -20.32 14.58
C TYR A 176 -12.33 -19.14 15.38
N LEU A 177 -13.07 -18.03 15.44
CA LEU A 177 -12.68 -16.86 16.21
C LEU A 177 -12.78 -17.12 17.72
N GLU A 178 -13.77 -17.87 18.15
CA GLU A 178 -13.96 -18.26 19.56
C GLU A 178 -12.87 -19.24 20.02
N ALA A 179 -12.60 -20.30 19.24
CA ALA A 179 -11.60 -21.32 19.57
C ALA A 179 -10.17 -20.75 19.50
N TRP A 180 -9.86 -19.96 18.48
CA TRP A 180 -8.57 -19.29 18.28
C TRP A 180 -7.34 -20.21 18.38
N ASP A 181 -7.36 -21.35 17.70
CA ASP A 181 -6.36 -22.42 17.86
C ASP A 181 -5.79 -23.00 16.56
N ASP A 182 -6.42 -22.70 15.38
CA ASP A 182 -6.00 -23.26 14.10
C ASP A 182 -6.09 -22.24 12.93
N ASP A 183 -5.87 -22.70 11.70
CA ASP A 183 -6.01 -21.95 10.46
C ASP A 183 -7.15 -22.49 9.57
N ALA A 184 -7.98 -23.38 10.07
CA ALA A 184 -9.01 -24.07 9.30
C ALA A 184 -10.10 -23.12 8.76
N ILE A 185 -10.19 -21.89 9.25
CA ILE A 185 -11.06 -20.85 8.68
C ILE A 185 -10.79 -20.62 7.19
N LEU A 186 -9.55 -20.81 6.72
CA LEU A 186 -9.14 -20.62 5.32
C LEU A 186 -9.85 -21.56 4.35
N LYS A 187 -10.37 -22.70 4.81
CA LYS A 187 -11.15 -23.60 3.95
C LYS A 187 -12.43 -22.97 3.40
N HIS A 188 -12.85 -21.86 3.97
CA HIS A 188 -14.06 -21.14 3.58
C HIS A 188 -13.80 -20.01 2.56
N ALA A 189 -12.55 -19.69 2.28
CA ALA A 189 -12.15 -18.62 1.36
C ALA A 189 -11.89 -19.14 -0.06
N PHE A 190 -11.98 -18.23 -1.04
CA PHE A 190 -11.42 -18.45 -2.38
C PHE A 190 -9.91 -18.35 -2.32
N ALA A 191 -9.22 -19.17 -3.11
CA ALA A 191 -7.77 -19.09 -3.30
C ALA A 191 -7.45 -18.75 -4.75
N TYR A 192 -6.65 -17.68 -4.94
CA TYR A 192 -6.17 -17.25 -6.25
C TYR A 192 -4.65 -17.16 -6.25
N LEU A 193 -4.05 -17.65 -7.33
CA LEU A 193 -2.61 -17.51 -7.54
C LEU A 193 -2.26 -16.03 -7.77
N GLN A 194 -1.22 -15.55 -7.11
CA GLN A 194 -0.61 -14.27 -7.42
C GLN A 194 0.12 -14.41 -8.77
N VAL A 195 -0.20 -13.57 -9.74
CA VAL A 195 0.36 -13.62 -11.09
C VAL A 195 1.12 -12.31 -11.35
N PRO A 196 2.38 -12.37 -11.84
CA PRO A 196 3.11 -11.17 -12.20
C PRO A 196 2.31 -10.25 -13.14
N GLU A 197 2.40 -8.96 -12.92
CA GLU A 197 1.65 -7.88 -13.59
C GLU A 197 0.15 -7.81 -13.25
N GLU A 198 -0.41 -8.77 -12.54
CA GLU A 198 -1.77 -8.63 -11.99
C GLU A 198 -1.75 -7.94 -10.61
N GLY A 199 -2.92 -7.62 -10.13
CA GLY A 199 -3.18 -7.11 -8.80
C GLY A 199 -4.64 -7.32 -8.40
N PHE A 200 -5.00 -6.87 -7.21
CA PHE A 200 -6.37 -6.95 -6.71
C PHE A 200 -6.75 -5.65 -6.01
N LEU A 201 -7.98 -5.20 -6.22
CA LEU A 201 -8.62 -4.19 -5.38
C LEU A 201 -9.37 -4.90 -4.24
N ILE A 202 -9.10 -4.49 -3.01
CA ILE A 202 -9.71 -5.04 -1.81
C ILE A 202 -10.33 -3.87 -1.02
N GLU A 203 -11.64 -3.77 -1.07
CA GLU A 203 -12.37 -2.77 -0.31
C GLU A 203 -12.42 -3.18 1.19
N SER A 204 -12.51 -2.22 2.07
CA SER A 204 -12.74 -2.47 3.51
C SER A 204 -13.98 -3.36 3.71
N GLY A 205 -13.93 -4.23 4.70
CA GLY A 205 -14.97 -5.24 4.91
C GLY A 205 -14.80 -6.52 4.10
N ILE A 206 -13.73 -6.64 3.28
CA ILE A 206 -13.38 -7.89 2.59
C ILE A 206 -12.32 -8.65 3.36
N LEU A 207 -12.61 -9.90 3.68
CA LEU A 207 -11.67 -10.85 4.28
C LEU A 207 -10.61 -11.26 3.26
N HIS A 208 -9.32 -11.22 3.66
CA HIS A 208 -8.24 -11.56 2.75
C HIS A 208 -6.96 -12.00 3.47
N ALA A 209 -6.11 -12.74 2.76
CA ALA A 209 -4.82 -13.23 3.22
C ALA A 209 -3.84 -13.20 2.03
N PRO A 210 -3.06 -12.12 1.87
CA PRO A 210 -2.08 -12.01 0.79
C PRO A 210 -1.00 -13.10 0.86
N GLY A 211 -0.62 -13.62 -0.29
CA GLY A 211 0.47 -14.58 -0.44
C GLY A 211 1.86 -13.96 -0.27
N THR A 212 2.89 -14.74 -0.63
CA THR A 212 4.30 -14.37 -0.37
C THR A 212 5.00 -13.64 -1.50
N ALA A 213 4.32 -13.27 -2.58
CA ALA A 213 4.94 -12.43 -3.60
C ALA A 213 5.38 -11.09 -2.99
N LEU A 214 6.57 -10.63 -3.38
CA LEU A 214 6.97 -9.25 -3.08
C LEU A 214 5.96 -8.32 -3.75
N THR A 215 5.24 -7.56 -2.95
CA THR A 215 4.05 -6.83 -3.40
C THR A 215 4.21 -5.33 -3.21
N ILE A 216 3.84 -4.56 -4.22
CA ILE A 216 3.59 -3.13 -4.07
C ILE A 216 2.11 -2.96 -3.74
N GLU A 217 1.83 -2.24 -2.66
CA GLU A 217 0.49 -1.96 -2.18
C GLU A 217 0.24 -0.45 -2.18
N LEU A 218 -0.93 -0.04 -2.60
CA LEU A 218 -1.45 1.31 -2.44
C LEU A 218 -2.79 1.26 -1.72
N GLN A 219 -2.93 2.06 -0.67
CA GLN A 219 -4.08 2.01 0.24
C GLN A 219 -4.46 3.41 0.76
N GLU A 220 -5.57 3.49 1.47
CA GLU A 220 -5.87 4.65 2.33
C GLU A 220 -4.79 4.82 3.42
N ASP A 221 -4.69 5.99 3.99
CA ASP A 221 -3.69 6.39 4.99
C ASP A 221 -3.97 5.82 6.40
N ALA A 222 -4.10 4.52 6.49
CA ALA A 222 -4.39 3.81 7.74
C ALA A 222 -3.53 2.55 7.90
N ASP A 223 -3.18 2.20 9.15
CA ASP A 223 -2.57 0.93 9.54
C ASP A 223 -3.53 0.16 10.46
N THR A 224 -4.74 -0.12 9.95
CA THR A 224 -5.83 -0.79 10.64
C THR A 224 -6.00 -2.22 10.15
N MET A 225 -6.25 -3.16 11.04
CA MET A 225 -6.59 -4.54 10.71
C MET A 225 -7.14 -5.29 11.92
N SER A 226 -7.94 -6.32 11.65
CA SER A 226 -8.31 -7.35 12.65
C SER A 226 -8.08 -8.72 12.06
N MET A 227 -7.29 -9.54 12.77
CA MET A 227 -6.93 -10.89 12.34
C MET A 227 -8.10 -11.85 12.54
N PHE A 228 -8.38 -12.70 11.56
CA PHE A 228 -9.40 -13.77 11.62
C PHE A 228 -8.77 -15.16 11.68
N GLN A 229 -7.49 -15.29 11.43
CA GLN A 229 -6.73 -16.53 11.47
C GLN A 229 -5.84 -16.58 12.71
N ALA A 230 -5.98 -17.64 13.51
CA ALA A 230 -5.22 -17.80 14.75
C ALA A 230 -3.82 -18.40 14.51
N LEU A 231 -3.71 -19.51 13.78
CA LEU A 231 -2.45 -20.17 13.48
C LEU A 231 -1.87 -19.67 12.18
N ASN A 232 -0.66 -19.12 12.22
CA ASN A 232 0.07 -18.72 11.02
C ASN A 232 1.58 -18.90 11.20
N ALA A 233 2.29 -19.32 10.16
CA ALA A 233 3.74 -19.56 10.18
C ALA A 233 4.19 -20.43 11.37
N GLY A 234 3.36 -21.41 11.77
CA GLY A 234 3.63 -22.32 12.88
C GLY A 234 3.45 -21.71 14.27
N LYS A 235 2.86 -20.53 14.40
CA LYS A 235 2.61 -19.84 15.69
C LYS A 235 1.15 -19.45 15.83
N ILE A 236 0.63 -19.52 17.06
CA ILE A 236 -0.67 -18.90 17.41
C ILE A 236 -0.43 -17.41 17.61
N ILE A 237 -1.14 -16.60 16.83
CA ILE A 237 -1.14 -15.14 16.94
C ILE A 237 -1.91 -14.76 18.21
N SER A 238 -1.47 -13.71 18.91
CA SER A 238 -2.22 -13.19 20.04
C SER A 238 -3.64 -12.85 19.65
N LYS A 239 -4.63 -13.31 20.43
CA LYS A 239 -6.06 -13.01 20.19
C LYS A 239 -6.37 -11.50 20.32
N GLU A 240 -5.47 -10.70 20.90
CA GLU A 240 -5.59 -9.25 20.90
C GLU A 240 -5.54 -8.66 19.47
N MET A 241 -4.91 -9.36 18.52
CA MET A 241 -4.90 -8.96 17.10
C MET A 241 -6.26 -9.11 16.42
N LEU A 242 -7.14 -9.97 16.93
CA LEU A 242 -8.54 -10.04 16.51
C LEU A 242 -9.31 -8.77 16.89
N TYR A 243 -8.98 -8.19 18.04
CA TYR A 243 -9.68 -7.01 18.60
C TYR A 243 -8.94 -5.69 18.40
N LYS A 244 -7.83 -5.69 17.64
CA LYS A 244 -6.91 -4.54 17.55
C LYS A 244 -7.63 -3.21 17.27
N ASP A 245 -8.56 -3.20 16.33
CA ASP A 245 -9.28 -1.99 15.91
C ASP A 245 -10.80 -2.05 16.22
N VAL A 246 -11.20 -2.95 17.13
CA VAL A 246 -12.58 -3.05 17.63
C VAL A 246 -12.77 -2.09 18.80
N SER A 247 -13.89 -1.34 18.81
CA SER A 247 -14.20 -0.45 19.93
C SER A 247 -14.33 -1.24 21.24
N ALA A 248 -13.93 -0.62 22.36
CA ALA A 248 -14.04 -1.27 23.67
C ALA A 248 -15.49 -1.65 24.02
N GLU A 249 -16.46 -0.81 23.61
CA GLU A 249 -17.89 -1.06 23.82
C GLU A 249 -18.37 -2.28 23.04
N ASP A 250 -18.03 -2.37 21.74
CA ASP A 250 -18.42 -3.52 20.90
C ASP A 250 -17.72 -4.80 21.36
N ARG A 251 -16.45 -4.72 21.77
CA ARG A 251 -15.71 -5.86 22.32
C ARG A 251 -16.38 -6.40 23.58
N GLU A 252 -16.79 -5.53 24.52
CA GLU A 252 -17.46 -5.94 25.75
C GLU A 252 -18.86 -6.50 25.51
N ALA A 253 -19.63 -5.88 24.61
CA ALA A 253 -21.03 -6.23 24.38
C ALA A 253 -21.21 -7.45 23.47
N LEU A 254 -20.35 -7.61 22.45
CA LEU A 254 -20.55 -8.53 21.33
C LEU A 254 -19.44 -9.59 21.20
N HIS A 255 -18.32 -9.40 21.89
CA HIS A 255 -17.13 -10.25 21.75
C HIS A 255 -16.76 -10.45 20.26
N GLU A 256 -16.49 -11.68 19.80
CA GLU A 256 -16.15 -12.02 18.42
C GLU A 256 -17.23 -11.62 17.41
N ARG A 257 -18.48 -11.54 17.85
CA ARG A 257 -19.61 -11.12 16.98
C ARG A 257 -19.49 -9.67 16.50
N ALA A 258 -18.74 -8.82 17.20
CA ALA A 258 -18.46 -7.44 16.76
C ALA A 258 -17.88 -7.42 15.35
N LEU A 259 -16.96 -8.33 15.04
CA LEU A 259 -16.26 -8.44 13.77
C LEU A 259 -17.15 -8.91 12.62
N MET A 260 -18.22 -9.62 12.91
CA MET A 260 -19.19 -10.02 11.88
C MET A 260 -19.94 -8.83 11.28
N ARG A 261 -19.97 -7.68 11.98
CA ARG A 261 -20.55 -6.42 11.49
C ARG A 261 -19.63 -5.72 10.48
N TRP A 262 -18.34 -6.09 10.44
CA TRP A 262 -17.37 -5.53 9.50
C TRP A 262 -17.44 -6.22 8.14
N VAL A 263 -17.94 -7.45 8.08
CA VAL A 263 -17.94 -8.26 6.87
C VAL A 263 -18.99 -7.75 5.90
N ASP A 264 -18.58 -7.28 4.73
CA ASP A 264 -19.48 -7.10 3.59
C ASP A 264 -19.78 -8.48 2.97
N TRP A 265 -20.83 -9.14 3.47
CA TRP A 265 -21.19 -10.48 3.05
C TRP A 265 -21.41 -10.60 1.54
N LYS A 266 -21.96 -9.56 0.91
CA LYS A 266 -22.19 -9.54 -0.54
C LYS A 266 -20.88 -9.51 -1.32
N ALA A 267 -19.94 -8.65 -0.91
CA ALA A 267 -18.64 -8.54 -1.54
C ALA A 267 -17.78 -9.79 -1.29
N ASN A 268 -17.81 -10.32 -0.05
CA ASN A 268 -17.06 -11.54 0.31
C ASN A 268 -17.58 -12.79 -0.40
N GLY A 269 -18.88 -12.91 -0.60
CA GLY A 269 -19.50 -14.07 -1.25
C GLY A 269 -19.68 -13.92 -2.77
N ASP A 270 -19.04 -12.95 -3.39
CA ASP A 270 -19.16 -12.71 -4.83
C ASP A 270 -18.60 -13.90 -5.64
N PRO A 271 -19.45 -14.65 -6.39
CA PRO A 271 -18.99 -15.79 -7.20
C PRO A 271 -18.07 -15.36 -8.35
N HIS A 272 -18.00 -14.06 -8.65
CA HIS A 272 -17.17 -13.44 -9.66
C HIS A 272 -16.07 -12.55 -9.02
N PHE A 273 -15.61 -12.90 -7.83
CA PHE A 273 -14.66 -12.12 -7.05
C PHE A 273 -13.45 -11.70 -7.89
N TYR A 274 -12.80 -12.66 -8.56
CA TYR A 274 -11.66 -12.40 -9.44
C TYR A 274 -12.04 -11.43 -10.57
N ASP A 275 -13.08 -11.76 -11.33
CA ASP A 275 -13.51 -10.97 -12.48
C ASP A 275 -13.82 -9.50 -12.13
N ASN A 276 -14.32 -9.26 -10.92
CA ASN A 276 -14.75 -7.94 -10.49
C ASN A 276 -13.62 -7.12 -9.83
N ARG A 277 -12.55 -7.78 -9.31
CA ARG A 277 -11.52 -7.12 -8.50
C ARG A 277 -10.11 -7.23 -9.01
N VAL A 278 -9.84 -8.08 -10.01
CA VAL A 278 -8.50 -8.17 -10.60
C VAL A 278 -8.12 -6.84 -11.26
N LEU A 279 -6.89 -6.41 -11.02
CA LEU A 279 -6.27 -5.27 -11.66
C LEU A 279 -5.24 -5.78 -12.66
N ILE A 280 -5.51 -5.54 -13.93
CA ILE A 280 -4.60 -5.84 -15.04
C ILE A 280 -4.10 -4.50 -15.57
N PRO A 281 -2.81 -4.32 -15.91
CA PRO A 281 -2.30 -3.06 -16.43
C PRO A 281 -3.16 -2.53 -17.58
N ARG A 282 -3.66 -1.31 -17.43
CA ARG A 282 -4.50 -0.61 -18.43
C ARG A 282 -3.66 0.45 -19.11
N THR A 283 -3.01 0.08 -20.21
CA THR A 283 -2.21 1.02 -21.00
C THR A 283 -3.09 2.14 -21.57
N PHE A 284 -2.67 3.38 -21.36
CA PHE A 284 -3.33 4.59 -21.88
C PHE A 284 -2.38 5.50 -22.67
N LYS A 285 -1.07 5.26 -22.59
CA LYS A 285 -0.05 5.97 -23.38
C LYS A 285 0.96 4.95 -23.88
N GLU A 286 1.12 4.90 -25.20
CA GLU A 286 2.07 4.02 -25.88
C GLU A 286 2.76 4.79 -27.00
N ALA A 287 4.10 4.77 -27.01
CA ALA A 287 4.94 5.34 -28.05
C ALA A 287 6.21 4.51 -28.17
N GLU A 288 7.06 4.78 -29.15
CA GLU A 288 8.33 4.07 -29.31
C GLU A 288 9.17 4.16 -28.02
N GLY A 289 9.42 3.01 -27.40
CA GLY A 289 10.16 2.90 -26.14
C GLY A 289 9.46 3.45 -24.90
N VAL A 290 8.18 3.82 -24.96
CA VAL A 290 7.40 4.38 -23.85
C VAL A 290 6.09 3.62 -23.69
N ASP A 291 5.82 3.08 -22.50
CA ASP A 291 4.56 2.46 -22.11
C ASP A 291 4.12 2.99 -20.75
N GLU A 292 2.90 3.52 -20.66
CA GLU A 292 2.32 3.96 -19.40
C GLU A 292 0.93 3.35 -19.20
N ALA A 293 0.73 2.75 -18.03
CA ALA A 293 -0.48 2.01 -17.69
C ALA A 293 -0.94 2.31 -16.26
N TRP A 294 -2.26 2.29 -16.07
CA TRP A 294 -2.85 2.19 -14.74
C TRP A 294 -2.57 0.80 -14.16
N VAL A 295 -2.06 0.75 -12.94
CA VAL A 295 -1.83 -0.49 -12.17
C VAL A 295 -2.59 -0.48 -10.84
N PHE A 296 -2.90 0.69 -10.28
CA PHE A 296 -3.83 0.87 -9.15
C PHE A 296 -4.99 1.75 -9.62
N TYR A 297 -6.19 1.19 -9.60
CA TYR A 297 -7.40 1.85 -10.08
C TYR A 297 -8.65 1.17 -9.51
N GLY A 298 -9.81 1.77 -9.74
CA GLY A 298 -11.10 1.22 -9.31
C GLY A 298 -11.60 1.77 -7.99
N SER A 299 -10.75 2.42 -7.19
CA SER A 299 -11.14 3.17 -5.98
C SER A 299 -11.08 4.67 -6.25
N PRO A 300 -12.00 5.48 -5.71
CA PRO A 300 -11.89 6.95 -5.73
C PRO A 300 -10.85 7.46 -4.71
N LYS A 301 -10.40 6.62 -3.79
CA LYS A 301 -9.58 6.98 -2.64
C LYS A 301 -8.09 7.04 -2.94
N PHE A 302 -7.68 6.42 -4.04
CA PHE A 302 -6.29 6.43 -4.54
C PHE A 302 -6.22 5.93 -5.98
N SER A 303 -5.08 6.19 -6.62
CA SER A 303 -4.78 5.63 -7.95
C SER A 303 -3.27 5.54 -8.16
N GLY A 304 -2.83 4.71 -9.11
CA GLY A 304 -1.40 4.61 -9.44
C GLY A 304 -1.14 4.15 -10.86
N LYS A 305 -0.01 4.61 -11.38
CA LYS A 305 0.43 4.36 -12.76
C LYS A 305 1.81 3.71 -12.76
N ARG A 306 2.05 2.80 -13.69
CA ARG A 306 3.38 2.33 -14.06
C ARG A 306 3.80 3.04 -15.35
N LEU A 307 5.00 3.63 -15.35
CA LEU A 307 5.69 4.13 -16.55
C LEU A 307 6.91 3.23 -16.81
N ARG A 308 7.05 2.75 -18.06
CA ARG A 308 8.21 2.00 -18.53
C ARG A 308 8.85 2.74 -19.71
N LEU A 309 10.16 2.94 -19.61
CA LEU A 309 10.97 3.52 -20.68
C LEU A 309 12.05 2.53 -21.08
N ALA A 310 12.12 2.19 -22.38
CA ALA A 310 13.21 1.40 -22.94
C ALA A 310 14.55 2.14 -22.84
N PRO A 311 15.71 1.46 -22.95
CA PRO A 311 17.03 2.10 -22.92
C PRO A 311 17.12 3.27 -23.91
N GLY A 312 17.57 4.44 -23.40
CA GLY A 312 17.70 5.67 -24.19
C GLY A 312 16.40 6.40 -24.49
N ALA A 313 15.24 5.86 -24.12
CA ALA A 313 13.96 6.54 -24.30
C ALA A 313 13.78 7.66 -23.26
N SER A 314 12.99 8.67 -23.62
CA SER A 314 12.57 9.75 -22.76
C SER A 314 11.10 10.09 -22.94
N VAL A 315 10.51 10.69 -21.91
CA VAL A 315 9.13 11.19 -21.96
C VAL A 315 9.04 12.50 -21.21
N VAL A 316 8.17 13.37 -21.70
CA VAL A 316 7.70 14.53 -20.95
C VAL A 316 6.41 14.10 -20.24
N ASP A 317 6.45 14.13 -18.92
CA ASP A 317 5.39 13.73 -18.03
C ASP A 317 4.71 14.96 -17.43
N VAL A 318 3.37 14.93 -17.36
CA VAL A 318 2.56 15.97 -16.73
C VAL A 318 1.43 15.27 -15.96
N GLU A 319 1.41 15.49 -14.66
CA GLU A 319 0.41 14.90 -13.78
C GLU A 319 -0.56 15.95 -13.24
N ARG A 320 -1.65 15.52 -12.60
CA ARG A 320 -2.70 16.42 -12.12
C ARG A 320 -2.46 16.95 -10.70
N GLY A 321 -1.46 16.45 -10.02
CA GLY A 321 -1.19 16.84 -8.64
C GLY A 321 0.01 16.15 -8.01
N VAL A 322 0.19 16.44 -6.75
CA VAL A 322 1.24 15.84 -5.92
C VAL A 322 1.19 14.31 -6.01
N HIS A 323 2.35 13.71 -6.18
CA HIS A 323 2.46 12.26 -6.19
C HIS A 323 3.83 11.78 -5.71
N ASN A 324 3.85 10.60 -5.13
CA ASN A 324 5.07 9.89 -4.83
C ASN A 324 5.47 9.03 -6.04
N LEU A 325 6.76 8.92 -6.29
CA LEU A 325 7.32 8.17 -7.40
C LEU A 325 8.37 7.20 -6.86
N LEU A 326 8.17 5.91 -7.11
CA LEU A 326 9.12 4.85 -6.86
C LEU A 326 9.79 4.44 -8.18
N VAL A 327 11.11 4.45 -8.22
CA VAL A 327 11.87 3.80 -9.29
C VAL A 327 12.03 2.34 -8.93
N TRP A 328 11.23 1.50 -9.57
CA TRP A 328 11.24 0.07 -9.29
C TRP A 328 12.50 -0.61 -9.84
N ARG A 329 12.90 -0.25 -11.06
CA ARG A 329 14.03 -0.85 -11.76
C ARG A 329 14.67 0.12 -12.73
N GLY A 330 15.96 -0.09 -13.07
CA GLY A 330 16.71 0.68 -14.04
C GLY A 330 17.32 1.95 -13.46
N GLU A 331 17.96 2.72 -14.32
CA GLU A 331 18.66 3.95 -14.00
C GLU A 331 18.22 5.07 -14.95
N GLY A 332 18.11 6.28 -14.42
CA GLY A 332 17.70 7.42 -15.25
C GLY A 332 17.73 8.76 -14.54
N THR A 333 17.02 9.70 -15.09
CA THR A 333 16.80 11.01 -14.47
C THR A 333 15.32 11.37 -14.46
N VAL A 334 14.89 12.05 -13.40
CA VAL A 334 13.58 12.69 -13.26
C VAL A 334 13.82 14.18 -13.01
N ALA A 335 13.39 15.03 -13.94
CA ALA A 335 13.69 16.47 -13.91
C ALA A 335 15.19 16.77 -13.69
N GLY A 336 16.10 15.97 -14.28
CA GLY A 336 17.54 16.08 -14.10
C GLY A 336 18.12 15.45 -12.82
N HIS A 337 17.28 15.00 -11.87
CA HIS A 337 17.74 14.29 -10.67
C HIS A 337 18.03 12.83 -11.02
N ALA A 338 19.25 12.36 -10.78
CA ALA A 338 19.63 10.97 -11.01
C ALA A 338 18.85 10.02 -10.09
N VAL A 339 18.33 8.92 -10.63
CA VAL A 339 17.56 7.91 -9.89
C VAL A 339 18.02 6.51 -10.27
N ARG A 340 17.88 5.55 -9.31
CA ARG A 340 18.25 4.16 -9.51
C ARG A 340 17.30 3.24 -8.75
N GLY A 341 16.64 2.33 -9.46
CA GLY A 341 15.76 1.34 -8.89
C GLY A 341 16.48 0.29 -8.04
N GLY A 342 15.78 -0.21 -7.02
CA GLY A 342 16.31 -1.22 -6.09
C GLY A 342 17.43 -0.73 -5.17
N THR A 343 17.65 0.58 -5.09
CA THR A 343 18.64 1.20 -4.21
C THR A 343 17.89 2.15 -3.26
N PRO A 344 17.51 1.68 -2.06
CA PRO A 344 16.81 2.50 -1.09
C PRO A 344 17.50 3.83 -0.83
N GLY A 345 16.76 4.93 -0.97
CA GLY A 345 17.28 6.28 -0.88
C GLY A 345 17.64 6.94 -2.22
N ASP A 346 17.81 6.20 -3.32
CA ASP A 346 18.01 6.75 -4.68
C ASP A 346 16.79 6.47 -5.58
N ASP A 347 15.83 5.72 -5.10
CA ASP A 347 14.70 5.20 -5.83
C ASP A 347 13.34 5.83 -5.47
N GLU A 348 13.33 6.83 -4.56
CA GLU A 348 12.07 7.40 -4.07
C GLU A 348 12.05 8.92 -4.10
N LEU A 349 11.03 9.48 -4.73
CA LEU A 349 10.80 10.91 -4.88
C LEU A 349 9.36 11.28 -4.51
N LEU A 350 9.17 12.48 -3.97
CA LEU A 350 7.87 13.17 -3.92
C LEU A 350 7.93 14.35 -4.90
N ILE A 351 7.02 14.37 -5.85
CA ILE A 351 6.87 15.48 -6.80
C ILE A 351 5.75 16.37 -6.25
N VAL A 352 6.09 17.59 -5.82
CA VAL A 352 5.08 18.53 -5.30
C VAL A 352 4.14 18.99 -6.39
N HIS A 353 2.94 19.46 -6.01
CA HIS A 353 1.87 19.81 -6.94
C HIS A 353 2.33 20.71 -8.09
N ASP A 354 2.91 21.87 -7.77
CA ASP A 354 3.28 22.88 -8.79
C ASP A 354 4.33 22.34 -9.77
N ARG A 355 5.16 21.39 -9.35
CA ARG A 355 6.10 20.70 -10.24
C ARG A 355 5.43 19.63 -11.06
N ALA A 356 4.47 18.91 -10.49
CA ALA A 356 3.77 17.80 -11.13
C ALA A 356 2.88 18.24 -12.30
N VAL A 357 2.27 19.42 -12.20
CA VAL A 357 1.38 19.97 -13.26
C VAL A 357 2.14 20.66 -14.39
N GLU A 358 3.45 20.83 -14.26
CA GLU A 358 4.35 21.33 -15.28
C GLU A 358 5.10 20.18 -15.97
N PRO A 359 5.67 20.38 -17.19
CA PRO A 359 6.44 19.37 -17.89
C PRO A 359 7.63 18.84 -17.08
N VAL A 360 7.64 17.55 -16.74
CA VAL A 360 8.74 16.83 -16.08
C VAL A 360 9.39 15.90 -17.09
N GLU A 361 10.63 16.14 -17.43
CA GLU A 361 11.39 15.23 -18.30
C GLU A 361 11.86 14.02 -17.49
N ILE A 362 11.56 12.81 -18.00
CA ILE A 362 12.04 11.54 -17.47
C ILE A 362 12.84 10.85 -18.56
N VAL A 363 14.08 10.46 -18.27
CA VAL A 363 15.01 9.88 -19.24
C VAL A 363 15.56 8.57 -18.69
N ASN A 364 15.51 7.51 -19.48
CA ASN A 364 16.24 6.28 -19.19
C ASN A 364 17.68 6.43 -19.68
N THR A 365 18.64 6.49 -18.77
CA THR A 365 20.08 6.58 -19.06
C THR A 365 20.81 5.25 -18.88
N GLY A 366 20.11 4.21 -18.45
CA GLY A 366 20.63 2.87 -18.20
C GLY A 366 20.58 1.97 -19.44
N ALA A 367 21.05 0.74 -19.26
CA ALA A 367 21.07 -0.30 -20.29
C ALA A 367 19.83 -1.24 -20.23
N GLU A 368 18.98 -1.10 -19.21
CA GLU A 368 17.76 -1.85 -19.00
C GLU A 368 16.55 -0.91 -19.00
N ASP A 369 15.34 -1.45 -19.05
CA ASP A 369 14.13 -0.67 -18.90
C ASP A 369 14.12 0.10 -17.58
N LEU A 370 13.80 1.39 -17.63
CA LEU A 370 13.51 2.19 -16.47
C LEU A 370 12.01 2.05 -16.15
N VAL A 371 11.69 1.47 -14.99
CA VAL A 371 10.33 1.24 -14.54
C VAL A 371 10.04 2.09 -13.31
N LEU A 372 9.03 2.94 -13.41
CA LEU A 372 8.61 3.83 -12.34
C LEU A 372 7.15 3.54 -11.98
N VAL A 373 6.81 3.70 -10.69
CA VAL A 373 5.45 3.62 -10.20
C VAL A 373 5.08 4.92 -9.50
N LYS A 374 3.98 5.51 -9.92
CA LYS A 374 3.45 6.77 -9.37
C LYS A 374 2.24 6.47 -8.49
N PHE A 375 2.17 7.10 -7.32
CA PHE A 375 1.12 6.91 -6.33
C PHE A 375 0.42 8.23 -6.04
N PHE A 376 -0.90 8.25 -6.23
CA PHE A 376 -1.74 9.43 -6.07
C PHE A 376 -2.74 9.23 -4.94
N GLY A 377 -3.02 10.30 -4.20
CA GLY A 377 -4.09 10.36 -3.21
C GLY A 377 -5.49 10.46 -3.84
N PRO A 378 -6.53 10.58 -3.00
CA PRO A 378 -7.91 10.71 -3.45
C PRO A 378 -8.09 11.91 -4.40
N ASP A 379 -9.09 11.83 -5.27
CA ASP A 379 -9.56 12.91 -6.16
C ASP A 379 -8.57 13.47 -7.19
N ILE A 380 -7.29 13.05 -7.18
CA ILE A 380 -6.29 13.53 -8.15
C ILE A 380 -6.59 13.00 -9.56
N ASN A 381 -7.03 11.76 -9.69
CA ASN A 381 -7.30 11.12 -10.98
C ASN A 381 -8.75 10.60 -11.08
N PRO A 382 -9.76 11.47 -11.25
CA PRO A 382 -11.18 11.06 -11.25
C PRO A 382 -11.57 10.22 -12.48
N ASP A 383 -10.71 10.16 -13.50
CA ASP A 383 -10.88 9.37 -14.72
C ASP A 383 -10.13 8.02 -14.71
N ALA A 384 -9.58 7.64 -13.56
CA ALA A 384 -8.98 6.31 -13.40
C ALA A 384 -10.00 5.20 -13.77
N PRO A 385 -9.57 4.09 -14.38
CA PRO A 385 -10.48 3.02 -14.83
C PRO A 385 -11.25 2.40 -13.65
N ARG A 386 -12.31 1.68 -13.97
CA ARG A 386 -12.97 0.79 -13.00
C ARG A 386 -12.20 -0.53 -12.88
N ALA A 387 -12.20 -1.12 -11.68
CA ALA A 387 -11.63 -2.44 -11.44
C ALA A 387 -12.33 -3.55 -12.25
N GLY A 388 -11.70 -4.70 -12.33
CA GLY A 388 -12.22 -5.90 -12.93
C GLY A 388 -12.00 -6.03 -14.43
N LEU A 389 -12.33 -7.21 -14.93
CA LEU A 389 -12.27 -7.50 -16.37
C LEU A 389 -13.39 -6.76 -17.10
N LYS A 390 -13.06 -6.20 -18.28
CA LYS A 390 -14.11 -5.69 -19.17
C LYS A 390 -14.90 -6.89 -19.69
N ARG A 391 -16.17 -6.96 -19.37
CA ARG A 391 -17.13 -7.84 -20.02
C ARG A 391 -17.79 -7.14 -21.19
#